data_9333a756d24fc5b88c30e0ca86d1cd93
#
_entry.id   9333a756d24fc5b88c30e0ca86d1cd93
#
_cell.length_a   1.000
_cell.length_b   1.000
_cell.length_c   1.000
_cell.angle_alpha   90.00
_cell.angle_beta   90.00
_cell.angle_gamma   90.00
#
_symmetry.space_group_name_H-M   'P 1'
#
loop_
_entity.id
_entity.type
_entity.pdbx_description
1 polymer ?
#
loop_
_entity_poly.entity_id
_entity_poly.type
_entity_poly.pdbx_seq_one_letter_code
_entity_poly.pdbx_strand_id
1 'polypeptide(L)'
;MAAFTEIRPHVVVIPFPAQGHINPLLKLAKLLHSRGFYITFVNTEYNHHRLTRSRGPGWATAGLDGFRFETIPDGLPPPSDENSTQDVPALCASTRATCLAPFRDLMARLSRAADVPPVTGIVSDGAMGFTVDEDFGVPVLLFFTHSACGCWSYCHIGELVRRGYTPLKDESFLTNGYLDTPIDWIVGLENIRLRDLPSFVRTTDSDDVMLSIMVRSAAHDAPHAAGIILNTFDDLDGPMLDGIRSKFPNLSTPSAPSRPSPSSSSPRSPVTFGRKIPSARRDDGVVGGYFQSTY
;
A
#
# COMPACT_ATOMS: atom_id res chain seq x y z
N MET A 1 37.80 -18.10 -14.79
CA MET A 1 36.59 -18.24 -14.00
C MET A 1 35.77 -17.00 -14.20
N ALA A 2 34.69 -17.06 -14.98
CA ALA A 2 33.77 -15.93 -15.13
C ALA A 2 33.04 -15.75 -13.78
N ALA A 3 33.21 -14.57 -13.17
CA ALA A 3 32.42 -14.20 -12.00
C ALA A 3 30.95 -14.19 -12.45
N PHE A 4 30.13 -15.08 -11.92
CA PHE A 4 28.68 -14.96 -12.02
C PHE A 4 28.35 -13.66 -11.29
N THR A 5 28.09 -12.62 -12.03
CA THR A 5 27.51 -11.38 -11.49
C THR A 5 26.14 -11.79 -11.01
N GLU A 6 25.98 -11.91 -9.70
CA GLU A 6 24.70 -12.24 -9.08
C GLU A 6 23.71 -11.15 -9.51
N ILE A 7 22.70 -11.52 -10.35
CA ILE A 7 21.72 -10.59 -10.85
C ILE A 7 20.88 -10.13 -9.64
N ARG A 8 21.04 -8.89 -9.23
CA ARG A 8 20.24 -8.29 -8.15
C ARG A 8 18.75 -8.33 -8.54
N PRO A 9 17.85 -8.90 -7.72
CA PRO A 9 16.43 -8.80 -8.00
C PRO A 9 16.00 -7.32 -7.97
N HIS A 10 15.20 -6.90 -8.95
CA HIS A 10 14.80 -5.51 -9.13
C HIS A 10 13.31 -5.34 -8.78
N VAL A 11 13.01 -4.48 -7.82
CA VAL A 11 11.65 -4.19 -7.38
C VAL A 11 11.29 -2.75 -7.71
N VAL A 12 10.18 -2.58 -8.41
CA VAL A 12 9.54 -1.28 -8.62
C VAL A 12 8.59 -1.03 -7.46
N VAL A 13 8.75 0.09 -6.76
CA VAL A 13 7.93 0.48 -5.61
C VAL A 13 7.13 1.73 -5.94
N ILE A 14 5.80 1.65 -5.89
CA ILE A 14 4.92 2.77 -6.22
C ILE A 14 3.94 3.08 -5.08
N PRO A 15 4.16 4.16 -4.30
CA PRO A 15 3.24 4.62 -3.27
C PRO A 15 2.06 5.40 -3.84
N PHE A 16 0.93 5.39 -3.13
CA PHE A 16 -0.07 6.44 -3.29
C PHE A 16 0.58 7.80 -2.96
N PRO A 17 0.28 8.87 -3.73
CA PRO A 17 1.02 10.14 -3.64
C PRO A 17 0.63 11.02 -2.44
N ALA A 18 0.47 10.41 -1.27
CA ALA A 18 0.27 11.09 0.01
C ALA A 18 1.40 10.74 0.99
N GLN A 19 1.73 11.66 1.89
CA GLN A 19 2.90 11.54 2.77
C GLN A 19 2.83 10.32 3.69
N GLY A 20 1.61 9.98 4.18
CA GLY A 20 1.35 8.79 4.99
C GLY A 20 1.58 7.47 4.25
N HIS A 21 1.63 7.49 2.92
CA HIS A 21 1.86 6.35 2.05
C HIS A 21 3.31 6.31 1.53
N ILE A 22 3.82 7.46 1.09
CA ILE A 22 5.20 7.58 0.59
C ILE A 22 6.22 7.16 1.66
N ASN A 23 6.06 7.63 2.89
CA ASN A 23 7.03 7.37 3.95
C ASN A 23 7.16 5.87 4.33
N PRO A 24 6.08 5.11 4.57
CA PRO A 24 6.18 3.68 4.84
C PRO A 24 6.76 2.89 3.66
N LEU A 25 6.32 3.17 2.43
CA LEU A 25 6.85 2.48 1.26
C LEU A 25 8.33 2.82 1.01
N LEU A 26 8.74 4.06 1.26
CA LEU A 26 10.16 4.42 1.16
C LEU A 26 11.01 3.71 2.22
N LYS A 27 10.47 3.49 3.44
CA LYS A 27 11.14 2.69 4.46
C LYS A 27 11.28 1.23 4.02
N LEU A 28 10.21 0.65 3.46
CA LEU A 28 10.24 -0.70 2.90
C LEU A 28 11.24 -0.80 1.76
N ALA A 29 11.23 0.15 0.82
CA ALA A 29 12.16 0.20 -0.30
C ALA A 29 13.62 0.24 0.17
N LYS A 30 13.95 1.06 1.19
CA LYS A 30 15.28 1.09 1.79
C LYS A 30 15.66 -0.21 2.49
N LEU A 31 14.69 -0.87 3.14
CA LEU A 31 14.92 -2.18 3.76
C LEU A 31 15.21 -3.25 2.69
N LEU A 32 14.46 -3.29 1.60
CA LEU A 32 14.73 -4.19 0.48
C LEU A 32 16.10 -3.90 -0.15
N HIS A 33 16.41 -2.63 -0.36
CA HIS A 33 17.73 -2.21 -0.88
C HIS A 33 18.87 -2.70 0.03
N SER A 34 18.75 -2.55 1.36
CA SER A 34 19.76 -3.07 2.31
C SER A 34 19.90 -4.60 2.32
N ARG A 35 18.95 -5.30 1.69
CA ARG A 35 18.96 -6.76 1.49
C ARG A 35 19.44 -7.17 0.09
N GLY A 36 20.01 -6.22 -0.68
CA GLY A 36 20.62 -6.48 -1.97
C GLY A 36 19.67 -6.32 -3.17
N PHE A 37 18.44 -5.86 -2.99
CA PHE A 37 17.56 -5.57 -4.10
C PHE A 37 17.96 -4.28 -4.82
N TYR A 38 17.79 -4.26 -6.13
CA TYR A 38 17.76 -3.03 -6.91
C TYR A 38 16.37 -2.41 -6.78
N ILE A 39 16.27 -1.10 -6.56
CA ILE A 39 15.00 -0.42 -6.32
C ILE A 39 14.78 0.68 -7.37
N THR A 40 13.61 0.67 -7.99
CA THR A 40 13.04 1.84 -8.67
C THR A 40 11.86 2.35 -7.86
N PHE A 41 11.99 3.52 -7.23
CA PHE A 41 10.94 4.15 -6.44
C PHE A 41 10.22 5.19 -7.30
N VAL A 42 8.91 4.98 -7.51
CA VAL A 42 8.09 5.78 -8.45
C VAL A 42 7.25 6.79 -7.68
N ASN A 43 7.58 8.07 -7.80
CA ASN A 43 6.74 9.16 -7.28
C ASN A 43 5.81 9.71 -8.35
N THR A 44 4.78 10.48 -7.95
CA THR A 44 4.18 11.41 -8.90
C THR A 44 5.12 12.60 -9.13
N GLU A 45 5.04 13.20 -10.32
CA GLU A 45 5.83 14.39 -10.67
C GLU A 45 5.65 15.51 -9.63
N TYR A 46 4.43 15.73 -9.19
CA TYR A 46 4.10 16.71 -8.16
C TYR A 46 4.83 16.45 -6.84
N ASN A 47 4.74 15.22 -6.31
CA ASN A 47 5.41 14.88 -5.06
C ASN A 47 6.93 14.82 -5.20
N HIS A 48 7.43 14.38 -6.35
CA HIS A 48 8.87 14.38 -6.61
C HIS A 48 9.44 15.81 -6.58
N HIS A 49 8.75 16.75 -7.21
CA HIS A 49 9.11 18.17 -7.20
C HIS A 49 9.12 18.74 -5.77
N ARG A 50 8.08 18.47 -4.96
CA ARG A 50 8.01 18.89 -3.55
C ARG A 50 9.14 18.31 -2.72
N LEU A 51 9.46 17.04 -2.88
CA LEU A 51 10.57 16.38 -2.18
C LEU A 51 11.91 16.99 -2.58
N THR A 52 12.12 17.27 -3.86
CA THR A 52 13.33 17.90 -4.35
C THR A 52 13.52 19.32 -3.78
N ARG A 53 12.45 20.10 -3.69
CA ARG A 53 12.48 21.43 -3.06
C ARG A 53 12.79 21.36 -1.57
N SER A 54 12.20 20.42 -0.84
CA SER A 54 12.38 20.32 0.62
C SER A 54 13.73 19.75 1.05
N ARG A 55 14.33 18.89 0.22
CA ARG A 55 15.56 18.16 0.53
C ARG A 55 16.79 18.65 -0.24
N GLY A 56 16.60 19.59 -1.17
CA GLY A 56 17.63 20.14 -2.03
C GLY A 56 17.85 19.36 -3.32
N PRO A 57 18.49 20.02 -4.34
CA PRO A 57 18.82 19.37 -5.60
C PRO A 57 19.79 18.21 -5.34
N GLY A 58 19.50 17.07 -5.95
CA GLY A 58 20.35 15.88 -5.83
C GLY A 58 19.95 14.89 -4.71
N TRP A 59 18.95 15.18 -3.86
CA TRP A 59 18.51 14.20 -2.86
C TRP A 59 18.07 12.86 -3.47
N ALA A 60 17.48 12.92 -4.67
CA ALA A 60 17.03 11.76 -5.42
C ALA A 60 18.17 11.00 -6.10
N THR A 61 19.29 11.71 -6.35
CA THR A 61 20.49 11.17 -6.98
C THR A 61 21.65 11.00 -5.99
N ALA A 62 21.47 11.36 -4.73
CA ALA A 62 22.47 11.19 -3.67
C ALA A 62 22.68 9.69 -3.37
N GLY A 63 23.15 9.01 -4.36
CA GLY A 63 23.99 7.87 -4.51
C GLY A 63 23.79 6.71 -3.55
N LEU A 64 22.62 6.07 -3.55
CA LEU A 64 22.60 4.65 -3.20
C LEU A 64 22.73 3.87 -4.51
N ASP A 65 23.89 3.22 -4.73
CA ASP A 65 24.04 2.29 -5.85
C ASP A 65 22.88 1.27 -5.85
N GLY A 66 22.17 1.14 -6.97
CA GLY A 66 21.02 0.26 -7.05
C GLY A 66 19.71 0.81 -6.44
N PHE A 67 19.63 2.14 -6.21
CA PHE A 67 18.38 2.81 -5.81
C PHE A 67 18.15 4.05 -6.68
N ARG A 68 17.08 4.06 -7.47
CA ARG A 68 16.73 5.18 -8.33
C ARG A 68 15.29 5.65 -8.11
N PHE A 69 15.06 6.91 -8.44
CA PHE A 69 13.72 7.49 -8.47
C PHE A 69 13.27 7.69 -9.91
N GLU A 70 12.01 7.36 -10.15
CA GLU A 70 11.30 7.65 -11.41
C GLU A 70 10.02 8.41 -11.10
N THR A 71 9.42 9.02 -12.11
CA THR A 71 8.17 9.77 -11.95
C THR A 71 7.14 9.38 -13.00
N ILE A 72 5.87 9.49 -12.61
CA ILE A 72 4.72 9.45 -13.49
C ILE A 72 3.79 10.64 -13.17
N PRO A 73 2.99 11.16 -14.12
CA PRO A 73 1.96 12.13 -13.82
C PRO A 73 0.86 11.52 -12.93
N ASP A 74 0.24 12.32 -12.07
CA ASP A 74 -0.92 11.92 -11.27
C ASP A 74 -2.27 12.23 -11.93
N GLY A 75 -2.23 12.92 -13.07
CA GLY A 75 -3.41 13.29 -13.85
C GLY A 75 -4.19 14.48 -13.34
N LEU A 76 -3.83 15.04 -12.18
CA LEU A 76 -4.43 16.28 -11.70
C LEU A 76 -3.78 17.53 -12.34
N PRO A 77 -4.53 18.61 -12.53
CA PRO A 77 -3.94 19.89 -12.92
C PRO A 77 -2.97 20.37 -11.83
N PRO A 78 -1.91 21.08 -12.21
CA PRO A 78 -1.01 21.68 -11.22
C PRO A 78 -1.80 22.59 -10.28
N PRO A 79 -1.60 22.49 -8.96
CA PRO A 79 -2.30 23.36 -8.03
C PRO A 79 -1.86 24.83 -8.18
N SER A 80 -2.74 25.75 -7.85
CA SER A 80 -2.47 27.20 -7.88
C SER A 80 -1.37 27.63 -6.90
N ASP A 81 -1.21 26.88 -5.80
CA ASP A 81 -0.13 27.02 -4.85
C ASP A 81 0.67 25.72 -4.79
N GLU A 82 1.94 25.77 -5.14
CA GLU A 82 2.87 24.62 -5.14
C GLU A 82 3.05 23.97 -3.75
N ASN A 83 2.64 24.63 -2.67
CA ASN A 83 2.68 24.10 -1.31
C ASN A 83 1.34 23.51 -0.87
N SER A 84 0.28 23.66 -1.65
CA SER A 84 -1.04 23.13 -1.31
C SER A 84 -1.02 21.60 -1.24
N THR A 85 -1.89 21.05 -0.41
CA THR A 85 -2.16 19.62 -0.41
C THR A 85 -3.18 19.31 -1.50
N GLN A 86 -2.93 18.29 -2.30
CA GLN A 86 -3.91 17.83 -3.28
C GLN A 86 -5.13 17.24 -2.55
N ASP A 87 -6.31 17.44 -3.10
CA ASP A 87 -7.54 16.82 -2.60
C ASP A 87 -7.46 15.29 -2.71
N VAL A 88 -7.64 14.59 -1.60
CA VAL A 88 -7.41 13.13 -1.54
C VAL A 88 -8.43 12.36 -2.38
N PRO A 89 -9.75 12.61 -2.32
CA PRO A 89 -10.72 11.96 -3.19
C PRO A 89 -10.43 12.19 -4.69
N ALA A 90 -10.13 13.42 -5.08
CA ALA A 90 -9.77 13.74 -6.46
C ALA A 90 -8.48 13.02 -6.90
N LEU A 91 -7.50 12.94 -6.01
CA LEU A 91 -6.24 12.23 -6.27
C LEU A 91 -6.46 10.72 -6.42
N CYS A 92 -7.28 10.11 -5.57
CA CYS A 92 -7.67 8.71 -5.68
C CYS A 92 -8.37 8.41 -7.01
N ALA A 93 -9.34 9.24 -7.40
CA ALA A 93 -10.03 9.11 -8.68
C ALA A 93 -9.08 9.27 -9.86
N SER A 94 -8.24 10.31 -9.83
CA SER A 94 -7.31 10.62 -10.91
C SER A 94 -6.24 9.55 -11.10
N THR A 95 -5.57 9.13 -10.03
CA THR A 95 -4.52 8.11 -10.12
C THR A 95 -5.07 6.80 -10.68
N ARG A 96 -6.28 6.42 -10.28
CA ARG A 96 -6.93 5.22 -10.79
C ARG A 96 -7.28 5.33 -12.27
N ALA A 97 -7.73 6.49 -12.72
CA ALA A 97 -8.13 6.71 -14.11
C ALA A 97 -6.96 6.92 -15.07
N THR A 98 -5.84 7.48 -14.60
CA THR A 98 -4.81 8.04 -15.49
C THR A 98 -3.43 7.42 -15.35
N CYS A 99 -3.10 6.82 -14.20
CA CYS A 99 -1.72 6.39 -13.92
C CYS A 99 -1.32 5.07 -14.61
N LEU A 100 -2.26 4.25 -15.07
CA LEU A 100 -1.93 2.96 -15.70
C LEU A 100 -1.07 3.13 -16.96
N ALA A 101 -1.45 4.02 -17.87
CA ALA A 101 -0.72 4.22 -19.12
C ALA A 101 0.72 4.72 -18.90
N PRO A 102 0.97 5.81 -18.13
CA PRO A 102 2.34 6.25 -17.85
C PRO A 102 3.15 5.23 -17.04
N PHE A 103 2.51 4.44 -16.18
CA PHE A 103 3.20 3.37 -15.47
C PHE A 103 3.62 2.23 -16.42
N ARG A 104 2.76 1.85 -17.36
CA ARG A 104 3.09 0.88 -18.44
C ARG A 104 4.28 1.35 -19.27
N ASP A 105 4.30 2.64 -19.64
CA ASP A 105 5.40 3.24 -20.39
C ASP A 105 6.70 3.22 -19.58
N LEU A 106 6.64 3.49 -18.28
CA LEU A 106 7.77 3.35 -17.38
C LEU A 106 8.31 1.91 -17.35
N MET A 107 7.42 0.92 -17.15
CA MET A 107 7.82 -0.50 -17.13
C MET A 107 8.46 -0.91 -18.46
N ALA A 108 7.93 -0.44 -19.59
CA ALA A 108 8.51 -0.68 -20.91
C ALA A 108 9.89 -0.01 -21.09
N ARG A 109 10.12 1.17 -20.50
CA ARG A 109 11.45 1.81 -20.50
C ARG A 109 12.44 1.02 -19.66
N LEU A 110 12.03 0.60 -18.45
CA LEU A 110 12.88 -0.19 -17.56
C LEU A 110 13.29 -1.53 -18.17
N SER A 111 12.39 -2.18 -18.92
CA SER A 111 12.69 -3.46 -19.59
C SER A 111 13.72 -3.35 -20.71
N ARG A 112 13.89 -2.15 -21.30
CA ARG A 112 14.86 -1.88 -22.38
C ARG A 112 16.17 -1.25 -21.88
N ALA A 113 16.20 -0.81 -20.65
CA ALA A 113 17.35 -0.12 -20.07
C ALA A 113 18.48 -1.11 -19.80
N ALA A 114 19.68 -0.84 -20.35
CA ALA A 114 20.85 -1.69 -20.17
C ALA A 114 21.58 -1.45 -18.84
N ASP A 115 21.28 -0.34 -18.18
CA ASP A 115 21.90 0.13 -16.95
C ASP A 115 21.19 -0.34 -15.66
N VAL A 116 20.09 -1.07 -15.80
CA VAL A 116 19.33 -1.62 -14.66
C VAL A 116 19.08 -3.11 -14.84
N PRO A 117 19.00 -3.90 -13.76
CA PRO A 117 18.58 -5.30 -13.85
C PRO A 117 17.12 -5.41 -14.33
N PRO A 118 16.74 -6.52 -14.94
CA PRO A 118 15.33 -6.78 -15.28
C PRO A 118 14.44 -6.68 -14.02
N VAL A 119 13.26 -6.05 -14.16
CA VAL A 119 12.28 -5.98 -13.07
C VAL A 119 11.79 -7.40 -12.76
N THR A 120 11.77 -7.73 -11.47
CA THR A 120 11.37 -9.06 -10.96
C THR A 120 10.11 -9.01 -10.09
N GLY A 121 9.63 -7.82 -9.76
CA GLY A 121 8.40 -7.64 -8.99
C GLY A 121 8.03 -6.18 -8.79
N ILE A 122 6.77 -5.97 -8.45
CA ILE A 122 6.20 -4.65 -8.15
C ILE A 122 5.67 -4.69 -6.72
N VAL A 123 5.99 -3.68 -5.92
CA VAL A 123 5.33 -3.39 -4.64
C VAL A 123 4.53 -2.11 -4.83
N SER A 124 3.22 -2.26 -4.89
CA SER A 124 2.28 -1.18 -5.09
C SER A 124 1.54 -0.84 -3.80
N ASP A 125 1.27 0.42 -3.58
CA ASP A 125 0.34 0.81 -2.52
C ASP A 125 -1.06 0.22 -2.78
N GLY A 126 -1.76 -0.21 -1.73
CA GLY A 126 -3.12 -0.72 -1.85
C GLY A 126 -4.12 0.28 -2.45
N ALA A 127 -3.82 1.59 -2.36
CA ALA A 127 -4.62 2.63 -3.01
C ALA A 127 -4.27 2.84 -4.50
N MET A 128 -3.18 2.23 -5.00
CA MET A 128 -2.75 2.26 -6.40
C MET A 128 -3.20 0.99 -7.14
N GLY A 129 -4.44 0.57 -6.92
CA GLY A 129 -5.00 -0.70 -7.40
C GLY A 129 -5.03 -0.88 -8.92
N PHE A 130 -4.77 0.17 -9.71
CA PHE A 130 -4.60 0.04 -11.17
C PHE A 130 -3.44 -0.89 -11.55
N THR A 131 -2.49 -1.10 -10.67
CA THR A 131 -1.32 -1.96 -10.92
C THR A 131 -1.65 -3.45 -11.00
N VAL A 132 -2.82 -3.87 -10.51
CA VAL A 132 -3.31 -5.26 -10.64
C VAL A 132 -4.31 -5.43 -11.79
N ASP A 133 -4.65 -4.33 -12.48
CA ASP A 133 -5.56 -4.36 -13.63
C ASP A 133 -4.85 -4.79 -14.94
N GLU A 134 -3.52 -4.95 -14.90
CA GLU A 134 -2.70 -5.34 -16.06
C GLU A 134 -1.63 -6.38 -15.69
N ASP A 135 -1.38 -7.29 -16.59
CA ASP A 135 -0.27 -8.25 -16.46
C ASP A 135 1.06 -7.61 -16.93
N PHE A 136 1.91 -7.29 -15.98
CA PHE A 136 3.27 -6.78 -16.25
C PHE A 136 4.32 -7.89 -16.43
N GLY A 137 3.92 -9.16 -16.43
CA GLY A 137 4.83 -10.32 -16.51
C GLY A 137 5.63 -10.55 -15.21
N VAL A 138 5.32 -9.84 -14.14
CA VAL A 138 5.97 -9.96 -12.83
C VAL A 138 4.93 -9.86 -11.71
N PRO A 139 5.17 -10.49 -10.55
CA PRO A 139 4.22 -10.44 -9.44
C PRO A 139 4.04 -9.01 -8.91
N VAL A 140 2.80 -8.64 -8.63
CA VAL A 140 2.41 -7.39 -7.96
C VAL A 140 2.01 -7.70 -6.53
N LEU A 141 2.71 -7.12 -5.55
CA LEU A 141 2.37 -7.18 -4.14
C LEU A 141 1.74 -5.86 -3.71
N LEU A 142 0.60 -5.91 -3.04
CA LEU A 142 -0.03 -4.71 -2.48
C LEU A 142 0.45 -4.46 -1.06
N PHE A 143 0.93 -3.25 -0.82
CA PHE A 143 1.31 -2.79 0.52
C PHE A 143 0.21 -1.90 1.09
N PHE A 144 -0.36 -2.31 2.22
CA PHE A 144 -1.32 -1.52 2.97
C PHE A 144 -0.61 -0.79 4.10
N THR A 145 -0.70 0.55 4.09
CA THR A 145 0.02 1.42 5.03
C THR A 145 -0.61 1.50 6.42
N HIS A 146 -1.89 1.15 6.52
CA HIS A 146 -2.64 1.08 7.77
C HIS A 146 -2.39 -0.24 8.53
N SER A 147 -2.88 -0.33 9.78
CA SER A 147 -2.79 -1.55 10.60
C SER A 147 -3.58 -2.71 10.01
N ALA A 148 -3.33 -3.93 10.49
CA ALA A 148 -4.16 -5.07 10.10
C ALA A 148 -5.62 -4.92 10.57
N CYS A 149 -5.86 -4.27 11.70
CA CYS A 149 -7.20 -3.90 12.16
C CYS A 149 -7.92 -3.01 11.12
N GLY A 150 -7.25 -1.95 10.63
CA GLY A 150 -7.78 -1.11 9.54
C GLY A 150 -8.02 -1.88 8.26
N CYS A 151 -7.07 -2.73 7.85
CA CYS A 151 -7.22 -3.59 6.68
C CYS A 151 -8.42 -4.54 6.81
N TRP A 152 -8.56 -5.16 7.97
CA TRP A 152 -9.68 -6.05 8.27
C TRP A 152 -11.03 -5.34 8.21
N SER A 153 -11.10 -4.11 8.77
CA SER A 153 -12.29 -3.26 8.65
C SER A 153 -12.63 -2.96 7.19
N TYR A 154 -11.64 -2.60 6.37
CA TYR A 154 -11.83 -2.31 4.95
C TYR A 154 -12.34 -3.53 4.17
N CYS A 155 -11.89 -4.73 4.53
CA CYS A 155 -12.38 -5.96 3.94
C CYS A 155 -13.89 -6.19 4.12
N HIS A 156 -14.53 -5.47 5.04
CA HIS A 156 -15.95 -5.60 5.36
C HIS A 156 -16.81 -4.45 4.85
N ILE A 157 -16.24 -3.41 4.23
CA ILE A 157 -17.01 -2.26 3.73
C ILE A 157 -18.06 -2.69 2.70
N GLY A 158 -17.74 -3.60 1.78
CA GLY A 158 -18.72 -4.14 0.84
C GLY A 158 -19.91 -4.83 1.52
N GLU A 159 -19.68 -5.49 2.67
CA GLU A 159 -20.73 -6.10 3.47
C GLU A 159 -21.57 -5.04 4.22
N LEU A 160 -20.98 -3.94 4.66
CA LEU A 160 -21.70 -2.80 5.20
C LEU A 160 -22.68 -2.21 4.15
N VAL A 161 -22.20 -2.05 2.92
CA VAL A 161 -23.05 -1.61 1.79
C VAL A 161 -24.17 -2.60 1.54
N ARG A 162 -23.85 -3.89 1.44
CA ARG A 162 -24.85 -4.96 1.18
C ARG A 162 -25.92 -5.04 2.27
N ARG A 163 -25.57 -4.78 3.52
CA ARG A 163 -26.49 -4.78 4.67
C ARG A 163 -27.25 -3.45 4.82
N GLY A 164 -26.94 -2.44 4.00
CA GLY A 164 -27.60 -1.13 4.05
C GLY A 164 -27.17 -0.23 5.21
N TYR A 165 -26.00 -0.47 5.80
CA TYR A 165 -25.44 0.42 6.81
C TYR A 165 -24.89 1.72 6.18
N THR A 166 -24.41 1.64 4.96
CA THR A 166 -23.87 2.75 4.18
C THR A 166 -24.22 2.56 2.70
N PRO A 167 -24.45 3.61 1.88
CA PRO A 167 -24.52 5.03 2.29
C PRO A 167 -25.63 5.31 3.29
N LEU A 168 -25.49 6.40 4.06
CA LEU A 168 -26.54 6.87 4.98
C LEU A 168 -27.76 7.32 4.18
N LYS A 169 -28.96 7.14 4.73
CA LYS A 169 -30.20 7.49 4.05
C LYS A 169 -30.30 8.99 3.76
N ASP A 170 -29.90 9.80 4.72
CA ASP A 170 -29.84 11.27 4.65
C ASP A 170 -28.92 11.84 5.76
N GLU A 171 -28.72 13.14 5.77
CA GLU A 171 -27.82 13.81 6.72
C GLU A 171 -28.27 13.70 8.18
N SER A 172 -29.57 13.47 8.44
CA SER A 172 -30.04 13.30 9.83
C SER A 172 -29.42 12.08 10.52
N PHE A 173 -28.99 11.07 9.74
CA PHE A 173 -28.31 9.87 10.24
C PHE A 173 -26.93 10.16 10.85
N LEU A 174 -26.36 11.31 10.56
CA LEU A 174 -25.11 11.77 11.19
C LEU A 174 -25.31 12.15 12.67
N THR A 175 -26.53 12.53 13.07
CA THR A 175 -26.81 13.13 14.39
C THR A 175 -27.92 12.47 15.19
N ASN A 176 -28.73 11.61 14.58
CA ASN A 176 -29.91 10.99 15.20
C ASN A 176 -29.62 9.73 16.04
N GLY A 177 -28.33 9.41 16.26
CA GLY A 177 -27.91 8.19 16.98
C GLY A 177 -27.66 6.97 16.10
N TYR A 178 -27.93 7.04 14.80
CA TYR A 178 -27.70 5.91 13.87
C TYR A 178 -26.25 5.45 13.86
N LEU A 179 -25.29 6.36 13.98
CA LEU A 179 -23.87 6.05 14.02
C LEU A 179 -23.43 5.24 15.25
N ASP A 180 -24.29 5.14 16.29
CA ASP A 180 -24.06 4.26 17.46
C ASP A 180 -24.47 2.80 17.19
N THR A 181 -24.97 2.50 15.99
CA THR A 181 -25.34 1.12 15.59
C THR A 181 -24.12 0.18 15.75
N PRO A 182 -24.24 -0.88 16.56
CA PRO A 182 -23.18 -1.85 16.75
C PRO A 182 -22.89 -2.62 15.47
N ILE A 183 -21.61 -2.88 15.23
CA ILE A 183 -21.12 -3.74 14.14
C ILE A 183 -20.49 -4.97 14.80
N ASP A 184 -21.32 -5.87 15.30
CA ASP A 184 -20.95 -7.02 16.13
C ASP A 184 -20.67 -8.31 15.34
N TRP A 185 -20.85 -8.27 14.03
CA TRP A 185 -20.67 -9.41 13.13
C TRP A 185 -19.26 -9.50 12.49
N ILE A 186 -18.37 -8.52 12.73
CA ILE A 186 -16.99 -8.59 12.25
C ILE A 186 -16.15 -9.26 13.35
N VAL A 187 -15.75 -10.50 13.11
CA VAL A 187 -14.97 -11.29 14.05
C VAL A 187 -13.65 -10.56 14.38
N GLY A 188 -13.36 -10.43 15.68
CA GLY A 188 -12.17 -9.74 16.18
C GLY A 188 -12.30 -8.22 16.27
N LEU A 189 -13.45 -7.65 15.88
CA LEU A 189 -13.77 -6.23 16.02
C LEU A 189 -15.06 -6.07 16.84
N GLU A 190 -15.16 -6.81 17.93
CA GLU A 190 -16.29 -6.75 18.84
C GLU A 190 -16.41 -5.35 19.47
N ASN A 191 -17.64 -4.90 19.66
CA ASN A 191 -17.97 -3.60 20.29
C ASN A 191 -17.65 -2.36 19.47
N ILE A 192 -17.29 -2.48 18.18
CA ILE A 192 -17.23 -1.29 17.32
C ILE A 192 -18.62 -0.86 16.87
N ARG A 193 -18.76 0.43 16.60
CA ARG A 193 -19.97 1.03 16.06
C ARG A 193 -19.68 1.61 14.70
N LEU A 194 -20.71 1.94 13.97
CA LEU A 194 -20.57 2.56 12.65
C LEU A 194 -19.71 3.85 12.70
N ARG A 195 -19.80 4.63 13.80
CA ARG A 195 -18.98 5.84 14.01
C ARG A 195 -17.49 5.57 14.18
N ASP A 196 -17.13 4.37 14.61
CA ASP A 196 -15.74 3.98 14.87
C ASP A 196 -15.02 3.52 13.58
N LEU A 197 -15.77 3.36 12.48
CA LEU A 197 -15.24 3.08 11.15
C LEU A 197 -14.76 4.37 10.45
N PRO A 198 -13.95 4.25 9.38
CA PRO A 198 -13.46 5.40 8.62
C PRO A 198 -14.57 6.34 8.13
N SER A 199 -14.26 7.64 8.03
CA SER A 199 -15.26 8.67 7.74
C SER A 199 -16.00 8.49 6.41
N PHE A 200 -15.39 7.89 5.42
CA PHE A 200 -16.02 7.66 4.11
C PHE A 200 -17.18 6.66 4.14
N VAL A 201 -17.35 5.86 5.21
CA VAL A 201 -18.58 5.05 5.38
C VAL A 201 -19.78 5.87 5.85
N ARG A 202 -19.56 7.14 6.23
CA ARG A 202 -20.60 8.07 6.72
C ARG A 202 -21.09 9.01 5.61
N THR A 203 -20.94 8.62 4.38
CA THR A 203 -21.46 9.36 3.22
C THR A 203 -22.96 9.16 3.03
N THR A 204 -23.64 10.15 2.50
CA THR A 204 -25.02 10.06 2.00
C THR A 204 -25.06 9.88 0.48
N ASP A 205 -23.91 9.94 -0.17
CA ASP A 205 -23.77 9.79 -1.61
C ASP A 205 -23.53 8.32 -1.97
N SER A 206 -24.41 7.75 -2.78
CA SER A 206 -24.27 6.38 -3.30
C SER A 206 -23.08 6.22 -4.27
N ASP A 207 -22.65 7.32 -4.87
CA ASP A 207 -21.57 7.37 -5.85
C ASP A 207 -20.27 7.91 -5.25
N ASP A 208 -20.17 7.92 -3.91
CA ASP A 208 -18.98 8.39 -3.20
C ASP A 208 -17.72 7.67 -3.68
N VAL A 209 -16.78 8.46 -4.17
CA VAL A 209 -15.52 7.98 -4.76
C VAL A 209 -14.71 7.15 -3.78
N MET A 210 -14.58 7.61 -2.53
CA MET A 210 -13.77 6.91 -1.53
C MET A 210 -14.41 5.60 -1.11
N LEU A 211 -15.73 5.58 -0.89
CA LEU A 211 -16.47 4.37 -0.59
C LEU A 211 -16.31 3.34 -1.72
N SER A 212 -16.51 3.77 -2.97
CA SER A 212 -16.38 2.94 -4.17
C SER A 212 -14.97 2.33 -4.30
N ILE A 213 -13.92 3.15 -4.12
CA ILE A 213 -12.51 2.70 -4.20
C ILE A 213 -12.21 1.68 -3.10
N MET A 214 -12.68 1.89 -1.87
CA MET A 214 -12.43 0.98 -0.76
C MET A 214 -13.16 -0.36 -0.94
N VAL A 215 -14.40 -0.34 -1.41
CA VAL A 215 -15.14 -1.56 -1.78
C VAL A 215 -14.38 -2.34 -2.85
N ARG A 216 -13.92 -1.65 -3.90
CA ARG A 216 -13.17 -2.29 -4.98
C ARG A 216 -11.81 -2.84 -4.50
N SER A 217 -11.09 -2.10 -3.66
CA SER A 217 -9.78 -2.53 -3.14
C SER A 217 -9.88 -3.89 -2.45
N ALA A 218 -10.92 -4.10 -1.63
CA ALA A 218 -11.14 -5.36 -0.93
C ALA A 218 -11.73 -6.47 -1.82
N ALA A 219 -12.61 -6.11 -2.76
CA ALA A 219 -13.35 -7.08 -3.56
C ALA A 219 -12.62 -7.50 -4.84
N HIS A 220 -11.77 -6.64 -5.39
CA HIS A 220 -11.08 -6.85 -6.66
C HIS A 220 -9.56 -6.76 -6.51
N ASP A 221 -9.03 -5.62 -6.02
CA ASP A 221 -7.59 -5.37 -6.12
C ASP A 221 -6.78 -6.35 -5.25
N ALA A 222 -7.19 -6.58 -4.00
CA ALA A 222 -6.52 -7.52 -3.11
C ALA A 222 -6.54 -8.97 -3.62
N PRO A 223 -7.67 -9.54 -4.09
CA PRO A 223 -7.71 -10.88 -4.67
C PRO A 223 -6.87 -11.08 -5.93
N HIS A 224 -6.64 -10.02 -6.73
CA HIS A 224 -5.85 -10.10 -7.97
C HIS A 224 -4.35 -9.86 -7.75
N ALA A 225 -3.96 -9.43 -6.56
CA ALA A 225 -2.54 -9.29 -6.21
C ALA A 225 -1.87 -10.66 -6.02
N ALA A 226 -0.57 -10.72 -6.25
CA ALA A 226 0.23 -11.91 -5.94
C ALA A 226 0.47 -12.08 -4.43
N GLY A 227 0.22 -11.03 -3.63
CA GLY A 227 0.31 -11.06 -2.18
C GLY A 227 0.01 -9.71 -1.54
N ILE A 228 -0.17 -9.72 -0.22
CA ILE A 228 -0.41 -8.53 0.60
C ILE A 228 0.75 -8.37 1.60
N ILE A 229 1.23 -7.16 1.72
CA ILE A 229 2.19 -6.75 2.75
C ILE A 229 1.45 -5.80 3.70
N LEU A 230 1.51 -6.11 5.00
CA LEU A 230 0.93 -5.29 6.06
C LEU A 230 2.04 -4.71 6.94
N ASN A 231 1.88 -3.45 7.33
CA ASN A 231 2.82 -2.77 8.22
C ASN A 231 2.47 -3.06 9.70
N THR A 232 2.57 -4.32 10.10
CA THR A 232 2.21 -4.82 11.42
C THR A 232 3.02 -6.06 11.82
N PHE A 233 2.70 -6.65 12.98
CA PHE A 233 3.31 -7.91 13.46
C PHE A 233 2.29 -8.72 14.30
N ASP A 234 2.52 -10.03 14.42
CA ASP A 234 1.55 -10.98 15.01
C ASP A 234 1.19 -10.66 16.46
N ASP A 235 2.14 -10.19 17.28
CA ASP A 235 1.88 -9.85 18.70
C ASP A 235 0.93 -8.65 18.85
N LEU A 236 0.80 -7.81 17.81
CA LEU A 236 -0.07 -6.63 17.81
C LEU A 236 -1.45 -6.93 17.25
N ASP A 237 -1.50 -7.57 16.09
CA ASP A 237 -2.72 -7.68 15.28
C ASP A 237 -3.08 -9.15 14.93
N GLY A 238 -2.62 -10.14 15.71
CA GLY A 238 -2.76 -11.57 15.43
C GLY A 238 -4.16 -12.01 14.97
N PRO A 239 -5.22 -11.75 15.75
CA PRO A 239 -6.59 -12.13 15.37
C PRO A 239 -7.04 -11.54 14.03
N MET A 240 -6.65 -10.27 13.75
CA MET A 240 -6.98 -9.61 12.47
C MET A 240 -6.21 -10.23 11.32
N LEU A 241 -4.94 -10.58 11.54
CA LEU A 241 -4.11 -11.27 10.56
C LEU A 241 -4.69 -12.63 10.20
N ASP A 242 -5.21 -13.37 11.18
CA ASP A 242 -5.88 -14.67 10.94
C ASP A 242 -7.15 -14.50 10.11
N GLY A 243 -7.93 -13.45 10.39
CA GLY A 243 -9.09 -13.07 9.59
C GLY A 243 -8.72 -12.75 8.13
N ILE A 244 -7.69 -11.93 7.93
CA ILE A 244 -7.19 -11.57 6.59
C ILE A 244 -6.67 -12.81 5.85
N ARG A 245 -5.91 -13.68 6.52
CA ARG A 245 -5.43 -14.96 5.97
C ARG A 245 -6.59 -15.85 5.52
N SER A 246 -7.63 -15.95 6.34
CA SER A 246 -8.83 -16.73 6.02
C SER A 246 -9.59 -16.16 4.81
N LYS A 247 -9.67 -14.84 4.71
CA LYS A 247 -10.37 -14.16 3.60
C LYS A 247 -9.61 -14.25 2.27
N PHE A 248 -8.29 -14.29 2.32
CA PHE A 248 -7.40 -14.30 1.15
C PHE A 248 -6.45 -15.51 1.18
N PRO A 249 -6.97 -16.76 1.11
CA PRO A 249 -6.13 -17.96 1.27
C PRO A 249 -5.08 -18.13 0.18
N ASN A 250 -5.31 -17.56 -1.01
CA ASN A 250 -4.39 -17.64 -2.15
C ASN A 250 -3.26 -16.60 -2.10
N LEU A 251 -3.28 -15.67 -1.15
CA LEU A 251 -2.24 -14.65 -0.96
C LEU A 251 -1.06 -15.17 -0.11
N SER A 252 -1.01 -16.48 0.15
CA SER A 252 0.14 -17.11 0.77
C SER A 252 1.30 -17.16 -0.20
N THR A 253 2.36 -16.45 0.15
CA THR A 253 3.74 -16.44 -0.40
C THR A 253 3.93 -16.93 -1.84
N PRO A 254 4.50 -16.13 -2.76
CA PRO A 254 4.92 -16.63 -4.06
C PRO A 254 5.76 -17.91 -3.86
N SER A 255 5.35 -18.99 -4.48
CA SER A 255 6.15 -20.22 -4.51
C SER A 255 7.49 -19.87 -5.14
N ALA A 256 8.57 -19.92 -4.38
CA ALA A 256 9.89 -19.96 -4.95
C ALA A 256 9.93 -21.13 -5.96
N PRO A 257 10.58 -20.98 -7.13
CA PRO A 257 10.71 -22.07 -8.08
C PRO A 257 11.26 -23.29 -7.34
N SER A 258 10.58 -24.40 -7.44
CA SER A 258 10.82 -25.63 -6.71
C SER A 258 12.23 -26.14 -6.94
N ARG A 259 13.10 -25.96 -5.93
CA ARG A 259 14.23 -26.89 -5.76
C ARG A 259 13.65 -28.21 -5.25
N PRO A 260 14.06 -29.36 -5.76
CA PRO A 260 13.63 -30.63 -5.21
C PRO A 260 14.09 -30.74 -3.75
N SER A 261 13.14 -30.87 -2.83
CA SER A 261 13.38 -30.96 -1.40
C SER A 261 13.33 -32.42 -0.91
N PRO A 262 14.11 -32.77 0.12
CA PRO A 262 13.79 -33.91 0.96
C PRO A 262 12.60 -33.50 1.88
N SER A 263 11.72 -34.47 2.06
CA SER A 263 10.48 -34.41 2.82
C SER A 263 10.61 -33.85 4.23
N SER A 264 9.85 -32.82 4.57
CA SER A 264 9.22 -32.61 5.88
C SER A 264 8.15 -31.54 5.81
N SER A 265 6.94 -31.88 6.20
CA SER A 265 5.73 -31.10 6.27
C SER A 265 5.79 -30.04 7.38
N SER A 266 5.66 -28.78 7.01
CA SER A 266 5.33 -27.69 7.94
C SER A 266 4.58 -26.60 7.18
N PRO A 267 3.44 -26.07 7.66
CA PRO A 267 2.68 -25.05 6.97
C PRO A 267 3.45 -23.73 6.98
N ARG A 268 3.56 -23.08 5.83
CA ARG A 268 4.26 -21.81 5.67
C ARG A 268 3.30 -20.65 5.90
N SER A 269 3.65 -19.81 6.86
CA SER A 269 2.93 -18.58 7.20
C SER A 269 3.13 -17.47 6.17
N PRO A 270 2.16 -16.54 6.00
CA PRO A 270 2.34 -15.34 5.19
C PRO A 270 3.53 -14.51 5.68
N VAL A 271 4.17 -13.78 4.76
CA VAL A 271 5.33 -12.94 5.08
C VAL A 271 4.85 -11.74 5.88
N THR A 272 4.79 -11.89 7.18
CA THR A 272 4.79 -10.78 8.13
C THR A 272 6.24 -10.36 8.33
N PHE A 273 6.60 -9.12 7.95
CA PHE A 273 7.88 -8.53 8.31
C PHE A 273 7.86 -8.11 9.78
N GLY A 274 7.85 -9.10 10.67
CA GLY A 274 7.93 -8.94 12.10
C GLY A 274 8.92 -9.95 12.69
N ARG A 275 10.22 -9.68 12.56
CA ARG A 275 11.20 -10.23 13.51
C ARG A 275 11.66 -9.12 14.43
N LYS A 276 11.63 -9.37 15.75
CA LYS A 276 12.30 -8.55 16.77
C LYS A 276 13.64 -8.09 16.22
N ILE A 277 13.78 -6.79 16.01
CA ILE A 277 15.09 -6.15 15.94
C ILE A 277 15.65 -6.25 17.36
N PRO A 278 16.83 -6.85 17.57
CA PRO A 278 17.48 -6.77 18.86
C PRO A 278 17.63 -5.30 19.21
N SER A 279 17.27 -4.93 20.44
CA SER A 279 17.41 -3.58 20.95
C SER A 279 18.85 -3.10 20.77
N ALA A 280 19.11 -2.32 19.73
CA ALA A 280 20.29 -1.49 19.66
C ALA A 280 20.18 -0.47 20.79
N ARG A 281 21.25 -0.33 21.55
CA ARG A 281 21.38 0.59 22.68
C ARG A 281 20.88 1.97 22.31
N ARG A 282 20.12 2.55 23.23
CA ARG A 282 19.79 3.98 23.20
C ARG A 282 21.09 4.78 23.29
N ASP A 283 21.32 5.56 22.27
CA ASP A 283 22.02 6.83 22.39
C ASP A 283 21.42 7.77 21.34
N ASP A 284 21.11 8.95 21.85
CA ASP A 284 20.73 10.20 21.16
C ASP A 284 19.31 10.37 20.59
N GLY A 285 18.52 10.99 21.44
CA GLY A 285 17.62 12.11 21.24
C GLY A 285 16.89 12.27 19.91
N VAL A 286 15.77 11.54 19.71
CA VAL A 286 14.69 12.00 18.83
C VAL A 286 13.36 11.69 19.49
N VAL A 287 12.65 12.76 19.77
CA VAL A 287 11.31 12.85 20.34
C VAL A 287 10.32 11.97 19.58
N GLY A 288 9.69 11.05 20.30
CA GLY A 288 8.55 10.27 19.81
C GLY A 288 7.33 11.18 19.62
N GLY A 289 7.02 11.54 18.39
CA GLY A 289 5.78 12.18 18.01
C GLY A 289 4.70 11.14 17.77
N TYR A 290 3.71 11.04 18.65
CA TYR A 290 2.44 10.38 18.35
C TYR A 290 1.74 11.19 17.26
N PHE A 291 1.51 10.59 16.10
CA PHE A 291 0.66 11.18 15.08
C PHE A 291 -0.78 10.78 15.34
N GLN A 292 -1.55 11.68 15.93
CA GLN A 292 -3.00 11.70 15.75
C GLN A 292 -3.28 12.17 14.32
N SER A 293 -3.89 11.32 13.49
CA SER A 293 -4.49 11.76 12.25
C SER A 293 -5.82 12.42 12.58
N THR A 294 -5.85 13.73 12.53
CA THR A 294 -7.09 14.50 12.41
C THR A 294 -7.39 14.66 10.92
N TYR A 295 -8.48 14.05 10.48
CA TYR A 295 -9.22 14.43 9.28
C TYR A 295 -10.52 15.12 9.71
#